data_a840d5798e7f48b3d639b6b1c9d9cd95
#
_entry.id   a840d5798e7f48b3d639b6b1c9d9cd95
#
_cell.length_a   1.000
_cell.length_b   1.000
_cell.length_c   1.000
_cell.angle_alpha   90.00
_cell.angle_beta   90.00
_cell.angle_gamma   90.00
#
_symmetry.space_group_name_H-M   'P 1'
#
loop_
_entity.id
_entity.type
_entity.pdbx_description
1 polymer ?
#
loop_
_entity_poly.entity_id
_entity_poly.type
_entity_poly.pdbx_seq_one_letter_code
_entity_poly.pdbx_strand_id
1 'polypeptide(L)'
;MIQGMPQEALDTSLSQYSEPNTVLVNNSDYCLPMQFDEDMAQNMEATLLNMEQIDAPVTHRFAPNIYIREVSMEAGAFVMGHYHKTKHLNIMIKGRIKFLGADGLWVEMKAPQTFVSEKGRKVAFVYEDTIWQNVFSTSETDTEKLEKMYLKKSITWDEHKKSSDMLLGFDNADDTVDYYRAIAEFGLTHEKVQELTNNEDDQIPFPDGSYNVTVADSLIEGKGMFATKTFKEGERIAVARIGVNRTPAGRYINHSRIPNAYPVVQGDNAYIVANRHIAGCKGGSLGEEITIDYRQSLSMGAECQDS
;
A
#
# COMPACT_ATOMS: atom_id res chain seq x y z
N MET A 1 8.92 3.95 7.63
CA MET A 1 8.84 3.46 9.03
C MET A 1 10.15 2.76 9.35
N ILE A 2 10.69 2.97 10.53
CA ILE A 2 12.05 2.54 10.83
C ILE A 2 12.08 1.96 12.22
N GLN A 3 12.71 0.80 12.35
CA GLN A 3 13.04 0.16 13.61
C GLN A 3 14.56 0.18 13.81
N GLY A 4 15.06 0.48 15.02
CA GLY A 4 16.42 0.14 15.36
C GLY A 4 17.35 1.26 15.78
N MET A 5 16.86 2.48 16.06
CA MET A 5 17.69 3.35 16.91
C MET A 5 17.44 3.03 18.38
N PRO A 6 18.50 2.79 19.19
CA PRO A 6 18.37 2.84 20.64
C PRO A 6 17.76 4.20 21.04
N GLN A 7 16.90 4.21 22.04
CA GLN A 7 16.29 5.43 22.59
C GLN A 7 17.33 6.54 22.81
N GLU A 8 18.51 6.18 23.30
CA GLU A 8 19.64 7.08 23.50
C GLU A 8 20.22 7.70 22.22
N ALA A 9 20.21 6.97 21.10
CA ALA A 9 20.70 7.49 19.82
C ALA A 9 19.67 8.42 19.14
N LEU A 10 18.38 8.14 19.29
CA LEU A 10 17.28 9.04 18.92
C LEU A 10 17.31 10.31 19.76
N ASP A 11 17.49 10.17 21.07
CA ASP A 11 17.61 11.29 22.00
C ASP A 11 18.87 12.15 21.70
N THR A 12 19.96 11.54 21.24
CA THR A 12 21.17 12.27 20.88
C THR A 12 21.08 12.98 19.52
N SER A 13 20.46 12.37 18.52
CA SER A 13 20.25 13.01 17.22
C SER A 13 19.16 14.08 17.25
N LEU A 14 18.20 13.96 18.18
CA LEU A 14 17.12 14.91 18.40
C LEU A 14 17.40 15.87 19.57
N SER A 15 18.46 15.66 20.37
CA SER A 15 18.82 16.45 21.58
C SER A 15 19.24 17.89 21.25
N GLN A 16 19.58 18.19 20.01
CA GLN A 16 19.72 19.60 19.59
C GLN A 16 18.35 20.33 19.53
N TYR A 17 17.25 19.60 19.61
CA TYR A 17 15.91 20.13 19.82
C TYR A 17 15.58 19.85 21.30
N SER A 18 15.77 20.85 22.19
CA SER A 18 15.52 20.78 23.62
C SER A 18 14.30 19.96 23.99
N GLU A 19 14.36 19.13 25.06
CA GLU A 19 13.19 18.39 25.56
C GLU A 19 11.99 19.34 25.72
N PRO A 20 10.98 19.28 24.85
CA PRO A 20 9.86 20.19 24.94
C PRO A 20 8.85 19.66 25.94
N ASN A 21 8.13 20.54 26.57
CA ASN A 21 6.96 20.23 27.40
C ASN A 21 6.00 19.33 26.60
N THR A 22 5.86 18.08 27.01
CA THR A 22 4.90 17.15 26.39
C THR A 22 3.49 17.59 26.78
N VAL A 23 2.68 17.97 25.81
CA VAL A 23 1.27 18.31 26.01
C VAL A 23 0.44 17.07 25.75
N LEU A 24 -0.30 16.60 26.77
CA LEU A 24 -1.29 15.55 26.61
C LEU A 24 -2.57 16.13 26.01
N VAL A 25 -2.94 15.70 24.81
CA VAL A 25 -4.16 16.14 24.13
C VAL A 25 -5.23 15.09 24.29
N ASN A 26 -6.26 15.43 25.05
CA ASN A 26 -7.43 14.57 25.30
C ASN A 26 -8.72 15.09 24.64
N ASN A 27 -8.64 16.00 23.67
CA ASN A 27 -9.84 16.65 23.15
C ASN A 27 -10.07 16.38 21.66
N SER A 28 -11.27 15.93 21.32
CA SER A 28 -11.72 15.59 19.97
C SER A 28 -11.78 16.78 18.98
N ASP A 29 -11.67 18.01 19.47
CA ASP A 29 -11.78 19.23 18.65
C ASP A 29 -10.43 19.80 18.19
N TYR A 30 -9.35 19.07 18.41
CA TYR A 30 -8.01 19.54 18.10
C TYR A 30 -7.69 19.38 16.61
N CYS A 31 -7.66 20.51 15.91
CA CYS A 31 -7.06 20.61 14.58
C CYS A 31 -5.55 20.71 14.76
N LEU A 32 -4.81 19.64 14.52
CA LEU A 32 -3.36 19.64 14.62
C LEU A 32 -2.77 20.36 13.41
N PRO A 33 -2.19 21.55 13.57
CA PRO A 33 -1.44 22.17 12.50
C PRO A 33 -0.18 21.31 12.25
N MET A 34 0.04 20.93 11.01
CA MET A 34 1.20 20.14 10.64
C MET A 34 1.94 20.86 9.52
N GLN A 35 2.79 21.78 9.92
CA GLN A 35 3.71 22.44 9.03
C GLN A 35 5.13 22.10 9.48
N PHE A 36 5.77 21.20 8.74
CA PHE A 36 7.20 21.03 8.79
C PHE A 36 7.84 22.02 7.81
N ASP A 37 9.00 22.56 8.19
CA ASP A 37 9.95 23.08 7.23
C ASP A 37 10.28 21.96 6.24
N GLU A 38 10.03 22.17 4.95
CA GLU A 38 10.19 21.16 3.92
C GLU A 38 11.66 20.71 3.81
N ASP A 39 12.63 21.60 4.02
CA ASP A 39 14.07 21.27 3.98
C ASP A 39 14.44 20.35 5.17
N MET A 40 13.91 20.63 6.35
CA MET A 40 14.08 19.75 7.52
C MET A 40 13.43 18.38 7.25
N ALA A 41 12.23 18.36 6.70
CA ALA A 41 11.52 17.14 6.36
C ALA A 41 12.30 16.28 5.35
N GLN A 42 12.88 16.89 4.32
CA GLN A 42 13.68 16.18 3.31
C GLN A 42 14.97 15.60 3.90
N ASN A 43 15.68 16.34 4.72
CA ASN A 43 16.90 15.87 5.38
C ASN A 43 16.61 14.69 6.34
N MET A 44 15.53 14.79 7.10
CA MET A 44 15.07 13.71 7.96
C MET A 44 14.68 12.47 7.14
N GLU A 45 13.92 12.64 6.07
CA GLU A 45 13.50 11.55 5.19
C GLU A 45 14.69 10.83 4.57
N ALA A 46 15.69 11.57 4.06
CA ALA A 46 16.92 10.99 3.51
C ALA A 46 17.66 10.13 4.55
N THR A 47 17.73 10.60 5.81
CA THR A 47 18.32 9.82 6.90
C THR A 47 17.53 8.55 7.17
N LEU A 48 16.22 8.67 7.25
CA LEU A 48 15.31 7.59 7.55
C LEU A 48 15.27 6.51 6.46
N LEU A 49 15.36 6.89 5.19
CA LEU A 49 15.38 5.95 4.05
C LEU A 49 16.65 5.08 4.01
N ASN A 50 17.75 5.55 4.60
CA ASN A 50 19.00 4.78 4.72
C ASN A 50 19.01 3.80 5.91
N MET A 51 17.97 3.78 6.74
CA MET A 51 17.84 2.86 7.87
C MET A 51 17.03 1.63 7.50
N GLU A 52 17.08 0.58 8.32
CA GLU A 52 16.25 -0.60 8.13
C GLU A 52 14.77 -0.23 8.17
N GLN A 53 14.04 -0.61 7.13
CA GLN A 53 12.61 -0.37 7.01
C GLN A 53 11.82 -1.50 7.65
N ILE A 54 10.81 -1.16 8.45
CA ILE A 54 9.94 -2.11 9.13
C ILE A 54 8.65 -2.36 8.34
N ASP A 55 7.94 -3.42 8.69
CA ASP A 55 6.62 -3.71 8.15
C ASP A 55 5.64 -2.57 8.46
N ALA A 56 4.93 -2.14 7.43
CA ALA A 56 4.00 -1.03 7.49
C ALA A 56 2.71 -1.35 6.73
N PRO A 57 1.95 -2.35 7.17
CA PRO A 57 0.76 -2.79 6.47
C PRO A 57 -0.22 -1.64 6.23
N VAL A 58 -0.69 -1.56 4.97
CA VAL A 58 -1.74 -0.61 4.57
C VAL A 58 -2.98 -1.40 4.19
N THR A 59 -4.12 -1.04 4.78
CA THR A 59 -5.42 -1.57 4.40
C THR A 59 -6.26 -0.46 3.77
N HIS A 60 -6.69 -0.68 2.54
CA HIS A 60 -7.63 0.18 1.84
C HIS A 60 -9.05 -0.29 2.15
N ARG A 61 -9.91 0.61 2.64
CA ARG A 61 -11.31 0.30 2.93
C ARG A 61 -12.21 1.21 2.11
N PHE A 62 -13.18 0.60 1.47
CA PHE A 62 -14.16 1.27 0.63
C PHE A 62 -15.57 1.08 1.16
N ALA A 63 -16.34 2.16 1.18
CA ALA A 63 -17.77 2.20 1.38
C ALA A 63 -18.34 3.31 0.47
N PRO A 64 -19.67 3.39 0.24
CA PRO A 64 -20.24 4.40 -0.64
C PRO A 64 -19.77 5.82 -0.29
N ASN A 65 -19.02 6.45 -1.21
CA ASN A 65 -18.43 7.78 -1.07
C ASN A 65 -17.43 7.95 0.10
N ILE A 66 -16.86 6.85 0.60
CA ILE A 66 -15.86 6.88 1.67
C ILE A 66 -14.69 6.00 1.28
N TYR A 67 -13.50 6.56 1.37
CA TYR A 67 -12.24 5.83 1.35
C TYR A 67 -11.51 6.01 2.69
N ILE A 68 -11.04 4.89 3.26
CA ILE A 68 -10.20 4.89 4.46
C ILE A 68 -8.86 4.24 4.11
N ARG A 69 -7.79 4.97 4.35
CA ARG A 69 -6.42 4.43 4.33
C ARG A 69 -5.98 4.15 5.77
N GLU A 70 -5.98 2.88 6.13
CA GLU A 70 -5.55 2.41 7.45
C GLU A 70 -4.09 1.96 7.38
N VAL A 71 -3.31 2.37 8.37
CA VAL A 71 -1.90 1.97 8.52
C VAL A 71 -1.71 1.36 9.89
N SER A 72 -1.05 0.20 9.94
CA SER A 72 -0.59 -0.42 11.18
C SER A 72 0.89 -0.08 11.38
N MET A 73 1.24 0.29 12.60
CA MET A 73 2.60 0.71 13.00
C MET A 73 2.98 -0.01 14.28
N GLU A 74 4.12 -0.67 14.29
CA GLU A 74 4.62 -1.40 15.46
C GLU A 74 5.25 -0.46 16.50
N ALA A 75 5.21 -0.87 17.77
CA ALA A 75 5.87 -0.17 18.86
C ALA A 75 7.39 -0.09 18.61
N GLY A 76 7.99 1.05 18.97
CA GLY A 76 9.40 1.34 18.73
C GLY A 76 9.69 1.95 17.35
N ALA A 77 8.69 2.03 16.48
CA ALA A 77 8.86 2.62 15.15
C ALA A 77 8.96 4.15 15.21
N PHE A 78 9.91 4.70 14.47
CA PHE A 78 9.90 6.10 14.10
C PHE A 78 9.30 6.23 12.70
N VAL A 79 8.24 7.01 12.56
CA VAL A 79 7.46 7.07 11.32
C VAL A 79 7.41 8.47 10.75
N MET A 80 7.60 8.56 9.45
CA MET A 80 7.40 9.78 8.68
C MET A 80 6.45 9.49 7.53
N GLY A 81 5.29 10.17 7.51
CA GLY A 81 4.28 10.03 6.47
C GLY A 81 4.62 10.80 5.21
N HIS A 82 3.97 10.47 4.10
CA HIS A 82 3.94 11.33 2.92
C HIS A 82 3.18 12.63 3.21
N TYR A 83 3.42 13.66 2.40
CA TYR A 83 2.68 14.91 2.49
C TYR A 83 1.21 14.70 2.07
N HIS A 84 0.27 14.97 2.97
CA HIS A 84 -1.15 15.00 2.67
C HIS A 84 -1.56 16.31 2.00
N LYS A 85 -2.14 16.23 0.81
CA LYS A 85 -2.50 17.41 -0.01
C LYS A 85 -3.75 18.12 0.48
N THR A 86 -4.58 17.44 1.26
CA THR A 86 -5.91 17.92 1.66
C THR A 86 -6.10 17.84 3.16
N LYS A 87 -6.97 18.67 3.69
CA LYS A 87 -7.56 18.52 5.01
C LYS A 87 -8.36 17.23 5.06
N HIS A 88 -8.20 16.43 6.11
CA HIS A 88 -8.83 15.12 6.22
C HIS A 88 -9.07 14.72 7.68
N LEU A 89 -10.04 13.81 7.88
CA LEU A 89 -10.32 13.22 9.16
C LEU A 89 -9.31 12.12 9.48
N ASN A 90 -8.85 12.08 10.72
CA ASN A 90 -8.02 11.00 11.26
C ASN A 90 -8.76 10.30 12.39
N ILE A 91 -8.60 8.98 12.44
CA ILE A 91 -9.09 8.13 13.52
C ILE A 91 -7.92 7.26 13.98
N MET A 92 -7.51 7.42 15.22
CA MET A 92 -6.57 6.54 15.88
C MET A 92 -7.37 5.53 16.70
N ILE A 93 -7.40 4.28 16.26
CA ILE A 93 -8.24 3.24 16.87
C ILE A 93 -7.53 2.60 18.07
N LYS A 94 -6.23 2.38 17.94
CA LYS A 94 -5.40 1.69 18.91
C LYS A 94 -4.05 2.37 19.03
N GLY A 95 -3.41 2.27 20.19
CA GLY A 95 -2.02 2.58 20.43
C GLY A 95 -1.77 3.91 21.14
N ARG A 96 -0.49 4.27 21.24
CA ARG A 96 0.04 5.50 21.81
C ARG A 96 1.22 5.98 20.99
N ILE A 97 1.20 7.22 20.59
CA ILE A 97 2.25 7.85 19.78
C ILE A 97 2.64 9.19 20.38
N LYS A 98 3.83 9.64 20.03
CA LYS A 98 4.31 11.00 20.22
C LYS A 98 4.63 11.56 18.84
N PHE A 99 4.02 12.67 18.45
CA PHE A 99 4.27 13.29 17.15
C PHE A 99 4.76 14.71 17.31
N LEU A 100 5.50 15.19 16.31
CA LEU A 100 6.07 16.52 16.30
C LEU A 100 5.04 17.50 15.73
N GLY A 101 4.64 18.50 16.53
CA GLY A 101 3.77 19.59 16.13
C GLY A 101 4.48 20.63 15.27
N ALA A 102 3.70 21.53 14.66
CA ALA A 102 4.22 22.62 13.82
C ALA A 102 5.07 23.64 14.58
N ASP A 103 4.82 23.74 15.87
CA ASP A 103 5.57 24.59 16.81
C ASP A 103 6.88 23.97 17.29
N GLY A 104 7.23 22.79 16.75
CA GLY A 104 8.42 22.04 17.18
C GLY A 104 8.23 21.29 18.50
N LEU A 105 7.04 21.31 19.09
CA LEU A 105 6.76 20.62 20.34
C LEU A 105 6.27 19.18 20.06
N TRP A 106 6.69 18.26 20.91
CA TRP A 106 6.20 16.89 20.88
C TRP A 106 4.87 16.78 21.61
N VAL A 107 3.87 16.25 20.91
CA VAL A 107 2.52 16.03 21.43
C VAL A 107 2.27 14.54 21.57
N GLU A 108 1.91 14.09 22.77
CA GLU A 108 1.53 12.69 23.00
C GLU A 108 0.04 12.49 22.78
N MET A 109 -0.29 11.41 22.07
CA MET A 109 -1.67 11.01 21.79
C MET A 109 -1.85 9.54 22.11
N LYS A 110 -2.97 9.22 22.78
CA LYS A 110 -3.40 7.86 23.09
C LYS A 110 -4.78 7.58 22.51
N ALA A 111 -4.92 6.42 21.89
CA ALA A 111 -6.20 5.95 21.32
C ALA A 111 -7.25 5.67 22.41
N PRO A 112 -8.56 5.78 22.08
CA PRO A 112 -9.09 6.20 20.79
C PRO A 112 -9.09 7.72 20.63
N GLN A 113 -8.81 8.21 19.42
CA GLN A 113 -8.85 9.64 19.09
C GLN A 113 -9.42 9.85 17.70
N THR A 114 -10.18 10.93 17.53
CA THR A 114 -10.69 11.38 16.23
C THR A 114 -10.47 12.89 16.11
N PHE A 115 -9.83 13.31 15.03
CA PHE A 115 -9.53 14.73 14.81
C PHE A 115 -9.33 15.03 13.33
N VAL A 116 -9.40 16.29 12.98
CA VAL A 116 -9.15 16.79 11.62
C VAL A 116 -7.73 17.35 11.55
N SER A 117 -6.96 16.91 10.55
CA SER A 117 -5.64 17.49 10.23
C SER A 117 -5.74 18.40 9.02
N GLU A 118 -4.99 19.49 9.07
CA GLU A 118 -4.67 20.29 7.87
C GLU A 118 -3.74 19.49 6.94
N LYS A 119 -3.53 20.01 5.72
CA LYS A 119 -2.53 19.50 4.79
C LYS A 119 -1.14 19.52 5.43
N GLY A 120 -0.30 18.57 5.11
CA GLY A 120 1.06 18.50 5.64
C GLY A 120 1.56 17.08 5.86
N ARG A 121 2.76 16.96 6.43
CA ARG A 121 3.41 15.71 6.83
C ARG A 121 3.24 15.46 8.32
N LYS A 122 3.35 14.20 8.73
CA LYS A 122 3.39 13.78 10.13
C LYS A 122 4.66 13.01 10.39
N VAL A 123 5.30 13.33 11.50
CA VAL A 123 6.44 12.59 12.04
C VAL A 123 6.09 12.18 13.45
N ALA A 124 6.27 10.91 13.77
CA ALA A 124 5.88 10.37 15.05
C ALA A 124 6.81 9.25 15.51
N PHE A 125 6.91 9.09 16.83
CA PHE A 125 7.43 7.91 17.48
C PHE A 125 6.28 7.08 18.05
N VAL A 126 6.29 5.78 17.79
CA VAL A 126 5.23 4.84 18.18
C VAL A 126 5.61 4.16 19.48
N TYR A 127 4.88 4.43 20.57
CA TYR A 127 5.13 3.81 21.89
C TYR A 127 4.42 2.46 22.03
N GLU A 128 3.23 2.33 21.44
CA GLU A 128 2.42 1.11 21.48
C GLU A 128 1.92 0.83 20.07
N ASP A 129 1.77 -0.46 19.71
CA ASP A 129 1.21 -0.85 18.39
C ASP A 129 0.00 -0.02 18.05
N THR A 130 0.08 0.72 16.97
CA THR A 130 -0.87 1.75 16.60
C THR A 130 -1.60 1.40 15.31
N ILE A 131 -2.92 1.59 15.30
CA ILE A 131 -3.76 1.55 14.11
C ILE A 131 -4.29 2.96 13.85
N TRP A 132 -3.92 3.50 12.70
CA TRP A 132 -4.26 4.86 12.29
C TRP A 132 -5.01 4.87 10.97
N GLN A 133 -6.12 5.59 10.91
CA GLN A 133 -6.95 5.74 9.72
C GLN A 133 -6.97 7.18 9.24
N ASN A 134 -6.74 7.39 7.94
CA ASN A 134 -7.04 8.61 7.23
C ASN A 134 -8.34 8.41 6.45
N VAL A 135 -9.33 9.25 6.65
CA VAL A 135 -10.68 9.14 6.07
C VAL A 135 -10.89 10.24 5.05
N PHE A 136 -11.30 9.85 3.86
CA PHE A 136 -11.55 10.75 2.73
C PHE A 136 -12.94 10.53 2.15
N SER A 137 -13.60 11.61 1.76
CA SER A 137 -14.87 11.57 1.04
C SER A 137 -14.59 11.50 -0.46
N THR A 138 -14.85 10.36 -1.07
CA THR A 138 -14.66 10.11 -2.49
C THR A 138 -15.39 8.85 -2.92
N SER A 139 -15.82 8.79 -4.18
CA SER A 139 -16.29 7.58 -4.86
C SER A 139 -15.19 6.87 -5.64
N GLU A 140 -13.97 7.42 -5.70
CA GLU A 140 -12.84 6.77 -6.37
C GLU A 140 -12.41 5.54 -5.57
N THR A 141 -12.11 4.43 -6.27
CA THR A 141 -11.66 3.17 -5.68
C THR A 141 -10.34 2.67 -6.28
N ASP A 142 -9.83 3.35 -7.30
CA ASP A 142 -8.50 3.11 -7.83
C ASP A 142 -7.45 3.63 -6.85
N THR A 143 -6.72 2.71 -6.23
CA THR A 143 -5.74 3.02 -5.17
C THR A 143 -4.59 3.89 -5.67
N GLU A 144 -4.16 3.75 -6.93
CA GLU A 144 -3.12 4.59 -7.53
C GLU A 144 -3.60 6.04 -7.69
N LYS A 145 -4.83 6.21 -8.19
CA LYS A 145 -5.45 7.53 -8.30
C LYS A 145 -5.66 8.17 -6.93
N LEU A 146 -6.12 7.39 -5.95
CA LEU A 146 -6.31 7.85 -4.58
C LEU A 146 -4.99 8.32 -3.95
N GLU A 147 -3.89 7.57 -4.12
CA GLU A 147 -2.59 8.03 -3.67
C GLU A 147 -2.17 9.34 -4.36
N LYS A 148 -2.33 9.43 -5.68
CA LYS A 148 -2.04 10.66 -6.44
C LYS A 148 -2.94 11.83 -6.03
N MET A 149 -4.20 11.60 -5.67
CA MET A 149 -5.13 12.65 -5.22
C MET A 149 -4.75 13.20 -3.84
N TYR A 150 -4.43 12.34 -2.90
CA TYR A 150 -4.32 12.70 -1.49
C TYR A 150 -2.89 12.80 -0.97
N LEU A 151 -1.92 12.15 -1.61
CA LEU A 151 -0.53 12.13 -1.17
C LEU A 151 0.40 12.79 -2.19
N LYS A 152 1.46 13.42 -1.68
CA LYS A 152 2.61 13.87 -2.47
C LYS A 152 3.84 13.14 -1.94
N LYS A 153 4.49 12.36 -2.80
CA LYS A 153 5.78 11.74 -2.51
C LYS A 153 6.88 12.79 -2.72
N SER A 154 7.98 12.66 -2.02
CA SER A 154 9.14 13.53 -2.20
C SER A 154 10.03 13.03 -3.34
N ILE A 155 10.91 13.90 -3.84
CA ILE A 155 11.93 13.51 -4.82
C ILE A 155 12.86 12.47 -4.21
N THR A 156 13.29 12.66 -2.97
CA THR A 156 14.17 11.72 -2.24
C THR A 156 13.55 10.32 -2.15
N TRP A 157 12.26 10.24 -1.86
CA TRP A 157 11.51 8.99 -1.85
C TRP A 157 11.46 8.34 -3.23
N ASP A 158 11.14 9.10 -4.28
CA ASP A 158 11.02 8.58 -5.63
C ASP A 158 12.39 8.06 -6.17
N GLU A 159 13.49 8.72 -5.81
CA GLU A 159 14.84 8.28 -6.15
C GLU A 159 15.23 7.00 -5.40
N HIS A 160 14.92 6.93 -4.10
CA HIS A 160 15.19 5.74 -3.29
C HIS A 160 14.38 4.53 -3.82
N LYS A 161 13.11 4.73 -4.15
CA LYS A 161 12.28 3.69 -4.76
C LYS A 161 12.86 3.17 -6.06
N LYS A 162 13.23 4.07 -6.99
CA LYS A 162 13.84 3.69 -8.27
C LYS A 162 15.10 2.84 -8.09
N SER A 163 15.96 3.21 -7.13
CA SER A 163 17.16 2.44 -6.83
C SER A 163 16.84 1.05 -6.28
N SER A 164 15.82 0.93 -5.42
CA SER A 164 15.38 -0.35 -4.87
C SER A 164 14.74 -1.23 -5.96
N ASP A 165 13.92 -0.65 -6.82
CA ASP A 165 13.25 -1.37 -7.93
C ASP A 165 14.30 -1.87 -8.95
N MET A 166 15.36 -1.11 -9.24
CA MET A 166 16.48 -1.56 -10.09
C MET A 166 17.19 -2.78 -9.53
N LEU A 167 17.31 -2.91 -8.21
CA LEU A 167 17.94 -4.07 -7.56
C LEU A 167 17.05 -5.33 -7.61
N LEU A 168 15.74 -5.17 -7.70
CA LEU A 168 14.76 -6.27 -7.78
C LEU A 168 14.47 -6.71 -9.21
N GLY A 169 14.83 -5.91 -10.22
CA GLY A 169 14.49 -6.11 -11.63
C GLY A 169 15.28 -7.16 -12.39
N PHE A 170 16.00 -8.05 -11.71
CA PHE A 170 16.81 -9.08 -12.36
C PHE A 170 16.03 -10.36 -12.59
N ASP A 171 15.63 -10.60 -13.84
CA ASP A 171 15.26 -11.89 -14.45
C ASP A 171 13.83 -12.06 -15.00
N ASN A 172 13.32 -11.05 -15.71
CA ASN A 172 12.02 -11.17 -16.39
C ASN A 172 12.09 -11.80 -17.81
N ALA A 173 13.28 -12.07 -18.35
CA ALA A 173 13.42 -12.59 -19.71
C ALA A 173 12.75 -13.97 -19.88
N ASP A 174 12.90 -14.83 -18.89
CA ASP A 174 12.31 -16.18 -18.88
C ASP A 174 10.77 -16.14 -18.71
N ASP A 175 10.24 -15.20 -17.92
CA ASP A 175 8.80 -15.03 -17.73
C ASP A 175 8.14 -14.49 -19.01
N THR A 176 8.80 -13.61 -19.73
CA THR A 176 8.32 -13.12 -21.04
C THR A 176 8.20 -14.28 -22.06
N VAL A 177 9.20 -15.14 -22.14
CA VAL A 177 9.16 -16.31 -23.04
C VAL A 177 8.04 -17.25 -22.65
N ASP A 178 7.87 -17.51 -21.35
CA ASP A 178 6.80 -18.40 -20.85
C ASP A 178 5.42 -17.79 -21.02
N TYR A 179 5.27 -16.48 -20.88
CA TYR A 179 4.03 -15.77 -21.18
C TYR A 179 3.55 -16.04 -22.61
N TYR A 180 4.42 -15.87 -23.61
CA TYR A 180 4.06 -16.13 -25.00
C TYR A 180 3.68 -17.60 -25.25
N ARG A 181 4.33 -18.53 -24.56
CA ARG A 181 3.94 -19.96 -24.63
C ARG A 181 2.59 -20.18 -23.97
N ALA A 182 2.35 -19.64 -22.80
CA ALA A 182 1.11 -19.79 -22.07
C ALA A 182 -0.10 -19.31 -22.86
N ILE A 183 -0.03 -18.13 -23.47
CA ILE A 183 -1.15 -17.62 -24.28
C ILE A 183 -1.34 -18.41 -25.57
N ALA A 184 -0.25 -18.84 -26.24
CA ALA A 184 -0.31 -19.64 -27.45
C ALA A 184 -0.94 -21.02 -27.23
N GLU A 185 -0.78 -21.65 -26.08
CA GLU A 185 -1.43 -22.92 -25.71
C GLU A 185 -2.96 -22.82 -25.75
N PHE A 186 -3.50 -21.62 -25.56
CA PHE A 186 -4.94 -21.32 -25.63
C PHE A 186 -5.36 -20.62 -26.94
N GLY A 187 -4.49 -20.61 -27.95
CA GLY A 187 -4.77 -19.99 -29.24
C GLY A 187 -4.86 -18.48 -29.22
N LEU A 188 -4.29 -17.83 -28.21
CA LEU A 188 -4.29 -16.37 -28.04
C LEU A 188 -2.99 -15.76 -28.57
N THR A 189 -3.07 -14.53 -29.07
CA THR A 189 -1.92 -13.67 -29.36
C THR A 189 -1.79 -12.57 -28.30
N HIS A 190 -0.63 -11.93 -28.24
CA HIS A 190 -0.40 -10.82 -27.32
C HIS A 190 -1.41 -9.69 -27.55
N GLU A 191 -1.66 -9.32 -28.81
CA GLU A 191 -2.62 -8.30 -29.19
C GLU A 191 -4.04 -8.64 -28.70
N LYS A 192 -4.43 -9.93 -28.79
CA LYS A 192 -5.73 -10.37 -28.30
C LYS A 192 -5.83 -10.31 -26.78
N VAL A 193 -4.75 -10.67 -26.08
CA VAL A 193 -4.69 -10.51 -24.61
C VAL A 193 -4.79 -9.04 -24.22
N GLN A 194 -4.09 -8.14 -24.92
CA GLN A 194 -4.17 -6.69 -24.70
C GLN A 194 -5.59 -6.16 -24.96
N GLU A 195 -6.23 -6.58 -26.03
CA GLU A 195 -7.63 -6.24 -26.34
C GLU A 195 -8.56 -6.67 -25.20
N LEU A 196 -8.45 -7.92 -24.75
CA LEU A 196 -9.24 -8.46 -23.64
C LEU A 196 -8.96 -7.73 -22.33
N THR A 197 -7.69 -7.43 -22.04
CA THR A 197 -7.30 -6.72 -20.82
C THR A 197 -7.85 -5.29 -20.80
N ASN A 198 -7.87 -4.62 -21.94
CA ASN A 198 -8.35 -3.24 -22.08
C ASN A 198 -9.85 -3.11 -22.31
N ASN A 199 -10.59 -4.23 -22.40
CA ASN A 199 -12.04 -4.19 -22.49
C ASN A 199 -12.63 -3.56 -21.20
N GLU A 200 -13.36 -2.44 -21.35
CA GLU A 200 -13.95 -1.72 -20.22
C GLU A 200 -15.33 -2.26 -19.83
N ASP A 201 -15.99 -3.01 -20.72
CA ASP A 201 -17.36 -3.47 -20.53
C ASP A 201 -17.51 -4.49 -19.40
N ASP A 202 -16.44 -5.22 -19.08
CA ASP A 202 -16.41 -6.23 -18.02
C ASP A 202 -15.62 -5.77 -16.76
N GLN A 203 -15.27 -4.48 -16.67
CA GLN A 203 -14.51 -3.95 -15.54
C GLN A 203 -15.42 -3.36 -14.48
N ILE A 204 -15.17 -3.74 -13.25
CA ILE A 204 -15.79 -3.16 -12.06
C ILE A 204 -14.71 -2.72 -11.07
N PRO A 205 -14.97 -1.69 -10.26
CA PRO A 205 -14.11 -1.34 -9.14
C PRO A 205 -14.06 -2.49 -8.13
N PHE A 206 -13.12 -2.43 -7.19
CA PHE A 206 -13.25 -3.27 -6.01
C PHE A 206 -14.59 -2.99 -5.31
N PRO A 207 -15.36 -4.04 -5.00
CA PRO A 207 -16.56 -3.88 -4.17
C PRO A 207 -16.24 -3.22 -2.83
N ASP A 208 -17.26 -2.67 -2.18
CA ASP A 208 -17.11 -2.17 -0.82
C ASP A 208 -16.49 -3.23 0.08
N GLY A 209 -15.55 -2.82 0.92
CA GLY A 209 -14.82 -3.75 1.79
C GLY A 209 -13.40 -3.33 2.09
N SER A 210 -12.57 -4.31 2.45
CA SER A 210 -11.19 -4.11 2.90
C SER A 210 -10.22 -4.89 2.03
N TYR A 211 -9.18 -4.21 1.52
CA TYR A 211 -8.19 -4.75 0.61
C TYR A 211 -6.78 -4.43 1.09
N ASN A 212 -5.89 -5.43 0.99
CA ASN A 212 -4.47 -5.29 1.32
C ASN A 212 -3.60 -5.43 0.07
N VAL A 213 -4.05 -4.84 -1.00
CA VAL A 213 -3.38 -4.79 -2.30
C VAL A 213 -3.52 -3.40 -2.91
N THR A 214 -2.60 -3.05 -3.79
CA THR A 214 -2.64 -1.80 -4.55
C THR A 214 -2.18 -2.03 -5.98
N VAL A 215 -2.64 -1.21 -6.91
CA VAL A 215 -2.16 -1.19 -8.30
C VAL A 215 -1.02 -0.19 -8.42
N ALA A 216 0.05 -0.56 -9.09
CA ALA A 216 1.17 0.32 -9.37
C ALA A 216 1.86 -0.08 -10.69
N ASP A 217 2.85 0.73 -11.13
CA ASP A 217 3.69 0.35 -12.28
C ASP A 217 4.46 -0.93 -11.99
N SER A 218 4.44 -1.86 -12.93
CA SER A 218 5.11 -3.16 -12.84
C SER A 218 6.43 -3.15 -13.61
N LEU A 219 7.40 -3.91 -13.11
CA LEU A 219 8.63 -4.22 -13.83
C LEU A 219 8.44 -5.37 -14.85
N ILE A 220 7.33 -6.11 -14.76
CA ILE A 220 6.99 -7.20 -15.68
C ILE A 220 6.37 -6.59 -16.94
N GLU A 221 5.17 -6.02 -16.81
CA GLU A 221 4.44 -5.39 -17.92
C GLU A 221 3.41 -4.39 -17.38
N GLY A 222 3.43 -3.15 -17.89
CA GLY A 222 2.45 -2.11 -17.63
C GLY A 222 2.15 -1.86 -16.16
N LYS A 223 0.99 -2.29 -15.69
CA LYS A 223 0.56 -2.22 -14.29
C LYS A 223 0.57 -3.61 -13.65
N GLY A 224 0.86 -3.64 -12.35
CA GLY A 224 0.83 -4.84 -11.52
C GLY A 224 0.00 -4.65 -10.26
N MET A 225 -0.35 -5.76 -9.63
CA MET A 225 -0.99 -5.80 -8.32
C MET A 225 0.06 -6.11 -7.24
N PHE A 226 0.18 -5.26 -6.25
CA PHE A 226 1.20 -5.35 -5.19
C PHE A 226 0.58 -5.60 -3.82
N ALA A 227 1.22 -6.42 -3.02
CA ALA A 227 0.84 -6.67 -1.64
C ALA A 227 1.09 -5.43 -0.77
N THR A 228 0.11 -5.04 0.06
CA THR A 228 0.25 -3.96 1.04
C THR A 228 0.31 -4.48 2.48
N LYS A 229 0.13 -5.78 2.68
CA LYS A 229 0.48 -6.53 3.89
C LYS A 229 1.14 -7.84 3.51
N THR A 230 1.79 -8.49 4.46
CA THR A 230 2.29 -9.86 4.29
C THR A 230 1.13 -10.85 4.22
N PHE A 231 1.13 -11.72 3.19
CA PHE A 231 0.19 -12.84 3.07
C PHE A 231 0.90 -14.16 3.37
N LYS A 232 0.19 -15.04 4.05
CA LYS A 232 0.62 -16.43 4.28
C LYS A 232 0.11 -17.32 3.16
N GLU A 233 0.79 -18.44 2.94
CA GLU A 233 0.32 -19.49 2.03
C GLU A 233 -1.13 -19.89 2.36
N GLY A 234 -1.95 -20.04 1.32
CA GLY A 234 -3.37 -20.35 1.42
C GLY A 234 -4.27 -19.16 1.80
N GLU A 235 -3.70 -17.97 2.08
CA GLU A 235 -4.50 -16.80 2.42
C GLU A 235 -5.12 -16.19 1.16
N ARG A 236 -6.41 -15.83 1.26
CA ARG A 236 -7.11 -15.11 0.19
C ARG A 236 -6.60 -13.68 0.10
N ILE A 237 -6.14 -13.27 -1.08
CA ILE A 237 -5.58 -11.96 -1.36
C ILE A 237 -6.67 -10.97 -1.75
N ALA A 238 -7.43 -11.29 -2.81
CA ALA A 238 -8.49 -10.43 -3.32
C ALA A 238 -9.50 -11.24 -4.16
N VAL A 239 -10.67 -10.64 -4.41
CA VAL A 239 -11.60 -11.11 -5.43
C VAL A 239 -11.12 -10.62 -6.79
N ALA A 240 -10.95 -11.54 -7.74
CA ALA A 240 -10.51 -11.22 -9.10
C ALA A 240 -11.69 -11.02 -10.05
N ARG A 241 -12.76 -11.81 -9.87
CA ARG A 241 -13.95 -11.75 -10.74
C ARG A 241 -15.21 -11.97 -9.90
N ILE A 242 -16.26 -11.25 -10.25
CA ILE A 242 -17.62 -11.42 -9.71
C ILE A 242 -18.54 -11.66 -10.88
N GLY A 243 -19.05 -12.88 -11.02
CA GLY A 243 -19.73 -13.32 -12.21
C GLY A 243 -18.81 -13.16 -13.44
N VAL A 244 -19.26 -12.39 -14.42
CA VAL A 244 -18.50 -12.10 -15.65
C VAL A 244 -17.54 -10.91 -15.51
N ASN A 245 -17.67 -10.10 -14.45
CA ASN A 245 -16.97 -8.83 -14.31
C ASN A 245 -15.64 -8.97 -13.56
N ARG A 246 -14.59 -8.33 -14.07
CA ARG A 246 -13.24 -8.30 -13.48
C ARG A 246 -13.07 -7.10 -12.55
N THR A 247 -12.56 -7.35 -11.37
CA THR A 247 -12.05 -6.33 -10.44
C THR A 247 -10.61 -5.92 -10.84
N PRO A 248 -9.99 -4.91 -10.19
CA PRO A 248 -8.58 -4.62 -10.40
C PRO A 248 -7.65 -5.83 -10.20
N ALA A 249 -7.97 -6.75 -9.26
CA ALA A 249 -7.19 -7.98 -9.07
C ALA A 249 -7.36 -8.98 -10.23
N GLY A 250 -8.46 -8.95 -10.96
CA GLY A 250 -8.65 -9.76 -12.17
C GLY A 250 -8.05 -9.13 -13.42
N ARG A 251 -7.66 -7.84 -13.35
CA ARG A 251 -7.14 -7.09 -14.49
C ARG A 251 -5.62 -6.91 -14.45
N TYR A 252 -5.05 -6.61 -13.28
CA TYR A 252 -3.68 -6.12 -13.15
C TYR A 252 -2.71 -7.14 -12.56
N ILE A 253 -3.06 -8.42 -12.50
CA ILE A 253 -2.12 -9.47 -12.07
C ILE A 253 -1.36 -9.98 -13.29
N ASN A 254 -0.04 -9.86 -13.26
CA ASN A 254 0.86 -10.28 -14.32
C ASN A 254 1.16 -11.79 -14.26
N HIS A 255 1.64 -12.32 -15.40
CA HIS A 255 2.09 -13.69 -15.53
C HIS A 255 3.48 -13.89 -14.92
N SER A 256 3.69 -15.03 -14.28
CA SER A 256 5.01 -15.57 -13.96
C SER A 256 5.00 -17.10 -14.09
N ARG A 257 6.10 -17.67 -14.54
CA ARG A 257 6.33 -19.11 -14.55
C ARG A 257 6.55 -19.69 -13.15
N ILE A 258 6.92 -18.84 -12.19
CA ILE A 258 7.06 -19.17 -10.77
C ILE A 258 6.13 -18.25 -9.95
N PRO A 259 4.80 -18.44 -10.08
CA PRO A 259 3.84 -17.53 -9.51
C PRO A 259 3.82 -17.63 -7.98
N ASN A 260 3.56 -16.50 -7.31
CA ASN A 260 3.36 -16.46 -5.87
C ASN A 260 1.89 -16.56 -5.46
N ALA A 261 0.97 -16.61 -6.43
CA ALA A 261 -0.45 -16.76 -6.19
C ALA A 261 -1.11 -17.63 -7.27
N TYR A 262 -2.33 -18.06 -7.03
CA TYR A 262 -3.14 -18.82 -7.98
C TYR A 262 -4.61 -18.43 -7.89
N PRO A 263 -5.37 -18.52 -8.99
CA PRO A 263 -6.79 -18.26 -8.99
C PRO A 263 -7.58 -19.47 -8.48
N VAL A 264 -8.69 -19.20 -7.77
CA VAL A 264 -9.65 -20.20 -7.27
C VAL A 264 -11.06 -19.76 -7.62
N VAL A 265 -11.83 -20.63 -8.24
CA VAL A 265 -13.26 -20.40 -8.50
C VAL A 265 -14.09 -20.91 -7.32
N GLN A 266 -15.02 -20.10 -6.86
CA GLN A 266 -15.99 -20.45 -5.83
C GLN A 266 -17.37 -19.89 -6.21
N GLY A 267 -18.26 -20.75 -6.66
CA GLY A 267 -19.50 -20.35 -7.31
C GLY A 267 -19.19 -19.57 -8.60
N ASP A 268 -19.84 -18.45 -8.80
CA ASP A 268 -19.64 -17.60 -9.97
C ASP A 268 -18.46 -16.62 -9.84
N ASN A 269 -17.73 -16.66 -8.71
CA ASN A 269 -16.68 -15.72 -8.40
C ASN A 269 -15.30 -16.38 -8.49
N ALA A 270 -14.28 -15.60 -8.88
CA ALA A 270 -12.88 -16.03 -8.82
C ALA A 270 -12.12 -15.17 -7.80
N TYR A 271 -11.26 -15.84 -7.06
CA TYR A 271 -10.41 -15.24 -6.02
C TYR A 271 -8.95 -15.55 -6.28
N ILE A 272 -8.08 -14.68 -5.84
CA ILE A 272 -6.63 -14.90 -5.83
C ILE A 272 -6.23 -15.36 -4.44
N VAL A 273 -5.44 -16.44 -4.39
CA VAL A 273 -4.96 -17.07 -3.15
C VAL A 273 -3.43 -17.15 -3.20
N ALA A 274 -2.78 -16.86 -2.10
CA ALA A 274 -1.33 -16.93 -1.98
C ALA A 274 -0.84 -18.38 -2.08
N ASN A 275 0.13 -18.63 -2.97
CA ASN A 275 0.76 -19.95 -3.17
C ASN A 275 1.95 -20.17 -2.20
N ARG A 276 2.47 -19.11 -1.64
CA ARG A 276 3.54 -19.07 -0.66
C ARG A 276 3.40 -17.80 0.20
N HIS A 277 4.34 -17.62 1.11
CA HIS A 277 4.52 -16.33 1.77
C HIS A 277 4.80 -15.23 0.74
N ILE A 278 4.05 -14.11 0.82
CA ILE A 278 4.22 -12.91 -0.01
C ILE A 278 4.50 -11.74 0.92
N ALA A 279 5.63 -11.09 0.75
CA ALA A 279 6.03 -9.96 1.60
C ALA A 279 5.16 -8.72 1.32
N GLY A 280 4.74 -8.05 2.38
CA GLY A 280 3.97 -6.80 2.33
C GLY A 280 4.83 -5.55 2.29
N CYS A 281 4.20 -4.40 2.45
CA CYS A 281 4.86 -3.09 2.51
C CYS A 281 5.90 -3.02 3.64
N LYS A 282 7.09 -2.54 3.30
CA LYS A 282 8.10 -2.13 4.28
C LYS A 282 8.37 -0.64 4.17
N GLY A 283 8.33 0.03 5.29
CA GLY A 283 8.45 1.48 5.31
C GLY A 283 7.32 2.13 4.49
N GLY A 284 7.60 2.72 3.38
CA GLY A 284 6.59 3.19 2.43
C GLY A 284 6.68 2.46 1.09
N SER A 285 7.60 1.49 0.96
CA SER A 285 7.76 0.68 -0.26
C SER A 285 6.63 -0.33 -0.39
N LEU A 286 6.24 -0.63 -1.62
CA LEU A 286 5.29 -1.70 -1.90
C LEU A 286 5.89 -3.05 -1.54
N GLY A 287 5.03 -4.01 -1.20
CA GLY A 287 5.41 -5.41 -1.07
C GLY A 287 5.66 -6.07 -2.43
N GLU A 288 5.73 -7.39 -2.42
CA GLU A 288 5.91 -8.17 -3.65
C GLU A 288 4.75 -7.94 -4.63
N GLU A 289 5.07 -7.94 -5.93
CA GLU A 289 4.06 -8.03 -6.98
C GLU A 289 3.41 -9.42 -6.93
N ILE A 290 2.09 -9.44 -7.01
CA ILE A 290 1.30 -10.65 -7.04
C ILE A 290 1.23 -11.15 -8.48
N THR A 291 1.65 -12.38 -8.72
CA THR A 291 1.71 -12.99 -10.03
C THR A 291 1.01 -14.35 -10.05
N ILE A 292 0.46 -14.72 -11.21
CA ILE A 292 -0.20 -16.01 -11.44
C ILE A 292 0.35 -16.68 -12.70
N ASP A 293 0.16 -17.98 -12.86
CA ASP A 293 0.31 -18.64 -14.15
C ASP A 293 -0.98 -18.45 -14.97
N TYR A 294 -0.87 -17.79 -16.11
CA TYR A 294 -2.02 -17.52 -16.99
C TYR A 294 -2.70 -18.80 -17.49
N ARG A 295 -1.98 -19.94 -17.58
CA ARG A 295 -2.59 -21.23 -17.94
C ARG A 295 -3.72 -21.60 -16.98
N GLN A 296 -3.56 -21.33 -15.69
CA GLN A 296 -4.60 -21.59 -14.68
C GLN A 296 -5.82 -20.71 -14.89
N SER A 297 -5.63 -19.42 -15.17
CA SER A 297 -6.76 -18.50 -15.41
C SER A 297 -7.50 -18.80 -16.72
N LEU A 298 -6.76 -19.12 -17.78
CA LEU A 298 -7.33 -19.39 -19.11
C LEU A 298 -8.09 -20.72 -19.13
N SER A 299 -7.59 -21.76 -18.45
CA SER A 299 -8.31 -23.05 -18.34
C SER A 299 -9.66 -22.90 -17.62
N MET A 300 -9.74 -22.06 -16.58
CA MET A 300 -11.00 -21.78 -15.87
C MET A 300 -12.04 -21.08 -16.77
N GLY A 301 -11.59 -20.25 -17.72
CA GLY A 301 -12.45 -19.57 -18.69
C GLY A 301 -13.03 -20.54 -19.74
N ALA A 302 -12.29 -21.56 -20.10
CA ALA A 302 -12.73 -22.58 -21.06
C ALA A 302 -13.83 -23.49 -20.49
N GLU A 303 -13.72 -23.89 -19.23
CA GLU A 303 -14.72 -24.75 -18.56
C GLU A 303 -16.08 -24.05 -18.37
N CYS A 304 -16.12 -22.70 -18.31
CA CYS A 304 -17.37 -21.95 -18.21
C CYS A 304 -18.11 -21.75 -19.54
N GLN A 305 -17.51 -22.07 -20.70
CA GLN A 305 -18.14 -21.93 -22.01
C GLN A 305 -18.81 -23.23 -22.47
N ASP A 306 -18.49 -24.36 -21.87
CA ASP A 306 -19.03 -25.68 -22.22
C ASP A 306 -20.15 -26.15 -21.26
N SER A 307 -20.62 -25.32 -20.35
CA SER A 307 -21.72 -25.56 -19.41
C SER A 307 -22.90 -24.61 -19.65
#